data_a6f2def8cb7067d2b721f9e820c569cf
#
_entry.id   a6f2def8cb7067d2b721f9e820c569cf
#
_cell.length_a   1.000
_cell.length_b   1.000
_cell.length_c   1.000
_cell.angle_alpha   90.00
_cell.angle_beta   90.00
_cell.angle_gamma   90.00
#
_symmetry.space_group_name_H-M   'P 1'
#
loop_
_entity.id
_entity.type
_entity.pdbx_description
1 polymer ?
#
loop_
_entity_poly.entity_id
_entity_poly.type
_entity_poly.pdbx_seq_one_letter_code
_entity_poly.pdbx_strand_id
1 'polypeptide(L)'
;MGRRGFLMAAGGAAALAGCGGMAAREDLPFDAWDNHCHIGGGPGKTPAERVDNLLKLADRVGVERLCLHLGLQIGVEDPPPEQIRQDNDAVLEAVRFAGDRAVGYVYLNPNHLDFSLKEFDRCVRDGPMVGVKLWVAKHCNAPELDPIVRRAAEQKAVVYQHTWMKVGGNGPGESTPFDVVELAKRHPDVRLLCGHAGGDWERGIRAIRSTKNVLLEIAGSDPTSGFVEMAVRELGADRIVYGSDVHGRSFASQLAKVRGADIPDAAKRLILRDNLRGLLEPIMRAKGLL
;
A
#
# COMPACT_ATOMS: atom_id res chain seq x y z
N MET A 1 -61.75 -1.14 -57.02
CA MET A 1 -60.85 -0.05 -56.67
C MET A 1 -61.10 0.31 -55.22
N GLY A 2 -60.37 -0.22 -54.29
CA GLY A 2 -60.55 -0.08 -52.85
C GLY A 2 -59.52 0.84 -52.24
N ARG A 3 -59.95 1.91 -51.63
CA ARG A 3 -59.09 2.77 -50.81
C ARG A 3 -58.91 2.13 -49.42
N ARG A 4 -57.69 1.76 -49.05
CA ARG A 4 -57.34 1.36 -47.69
C ARG A 4 -57.08 2.60 -46.86
N GLY A 5 -57.91 2.83 -45.83
CA GLY A 5 -57.70 3.84 -44.82
C GLY A 5 -56.61 3.43 -43.84
N PHE A 6 -55.66 4.35 -43.56
CA PHE A 6 -54.60 4.18 -42.59
C PHE A 6 -55.15 4.70 -41.24
N LEU A 7 -55.31 3.80 -40.28
CA LEU A 7 -55.59 4.16 -38.89
C LEU A 7 -54.29 4.56 -38.23
N MET A 8 -54.16 5.83 -37.83
CA MET A 8 -53.12 6.27 -36.92
C MET A 8 -53.52 5.88 -35.50
N ALA A 9 -52.75 5.03 -34.88
CA ALA A 9 -52.87 4.74 -33.48
C ALA A 9 -52.03 5.79 -32.69
N ALA A 10 -52.71 6.56 -31.85
CA ALA A 10 -52.10 7.47 -30.91
C ALA A 10 -51.45 6.63 -29.78
N GLY A 11 -50.15 6.54 -29.80
CA GLY A 11 -49.38 5.92 -28.74
C GLY A 11 -49.27 6.88 -27.56
N GLY A 12 -49.90 6.54 -26.45
CA GLY A 12 -49.71 7.24 -25.19
C GLY A 12 -48.29 7.08 -24.64
N ALA A 13 -47.63 8.18 -24.37
CA ALA A 13 -46.35 8.21 -23.64
C ALA A 13 -46.61 7.81 -22.18
N ALA A 14 -46.28 6.56 -21.84
CA ALA A 14 -46.17 6.17 -20.45
C ALA A 14 -44.89 6.79 -19.89
N ALA A 15 -45.03 7.75 -18.99
CA ALA A 15 -43.92 8.30 -18.23
C ALA A 15 -43.33 7.19 -17.33
N LEU A 16 -42.11 6.76 -17.62
CA LEU A 16 -41.31 5.96 -16.72
C LEU A 16 -40.84 6.84 -15.54
N ALA A 17 -41.73 7.07 -14.57
CA ALA A 17 -41.42 7.57 -13.26
C ALA A 17 -40.99 6.34 -12.42
N GLY A 18 -39.72 6.13 -12.22
CA GLY A 18 -39.26 5.04 -11.40
C GLY A 18 -37.74 4.75 -11.51
N CYS A 19 -36.90 5.76 -11.72
CA CYS A 19 -35.52 5.65 -11.24
C CYS A 19 -35.60 5.88 -9.73
N GLY A 20 -35.79 4.81 -8.97
CA GLY A 20 -35.48 4.82 -7.54
C GLY A 20 -34.04 5.32 -7.40
N GLY A 21 -33.87 6.48 -6.78
CA GLY A 21 -32.57 7.04 -6.52
C GLY A 21 -31.77 5.98 -5.80
N MET A 22 -30.68 5.53 -6.41
CA MET A 22 -29.61 4.89 -5.67
C MET A 22 -29.26 5.90 -4.59
N ALA A 23 -29.58 5.56 -3.32
CA ALA A 23 -29.10 6.32 -2.19
C ALA A 23 -27.60 6.46 -2.40
N ALA A 24 -27.13 7.70 -2.48
CA ALA A 24 -25.71 7.97 -2.50
C ALA A 24 -25.15 7.21 -1.29
N ARG A 25 -24.22 6.26 -1.54
CA ARG A 25 -23.50 5.62 -0.46
C ARG A 25 -22.90 6.75 0.35
N GLU A 26 -23.28 6.85 1.62
CA GLU A 26 -22.66 7.83 2.51
C GLU A 26 -21.15 7.58 2.42
N ASP A 27 -20.41 8.61 2.06
CA ASP A 27 -18.94 8.57 2.10
C ASP A 27 -18.55 8.20 3.52
N LEU A 28 -17.62 7.24 3.66
CA LEU A 28 -17.14 6.84 4.97
C LEU A 28 -16.63 8.10 5.68
N PRO A 29 -17.01 8.35 6.94
CA PRO A 29 -16.75 9.60 7.65
C PRO A 29 -15.30 9.76 8.11
N PHE A 30 -14.35 9.21 7.36
CA PHE A 30 -12.91 9.27 7.64
C PHE A 30 -12.09 9.10 6.36
N ASP A 31 -10.96 9.78 6.31
CA ASP A 31 -9.99 9.69 5.23
C ASP A 31 -9.04 8.52 5.42
N ALA A 32 -8.55 7.96 4.31
CA ALA A 32 -7.65 6.83 4.32
C ALA A 32 -6.18 7.24 4.57
N TRP A 33 -5.39 6.34 5.15
CA TRP A 33 -3.93 6.38 5.16
C TRP A 33 -3.41 5.32 4.19
N ASP A 34 -2.53 5.72 3.29
CA ASP A 34 -2.02 4.86 2.22
C ASP A 34 -0.58 4.41 2.52
N ASN A 35 -0.41 3.10 2.72
CA ASN A 35 0.90 2.51 3.01
C ASN A 35 1.83 2.45 1.80
N HIS A 36 1.32 2.62 0.57
CA HIS A 36 2.07 2.26 -0.63
C HIS A 36 1.96 3.30 -1.74
N CYS A 37 2.84 4.30 -1.67
CA CYS A 37 2.87 5.37 -2.66
C CYS A 37 4.28 5.58 -3.21
N HIS A 38 4.36 5.83 -4.52
CA HIS A 38 5.59 6.15 -5.22
C HIS A 38 5.53 7.56 -5.81
N ILE A 39 6.62 8.31 -5.69
CA ILE A 39 6.78 9.56 -6.42
C ILE A 39 7.33 9.34 -7.83
N GLY A 40 7.94 8.18 -8.08
CA GLY A 40 8.35 7.74 -9.42
C GLY A 40 7.15 7.46 -10.32
N GLY A 41 7.30 7.67 -11.62
CA GLY A 41 6.24 7.44 -12.61
C GLY A 41 5.16 8.52 -12.69
N GLY A 42 5.10 9.45 -11.74
CA GLY A 42 4.14 10.55 -11.75
C GLY A 42 4.63 11.81 -12.49
N PRO A 43 3.72 12.75 -12.79
CA PRO A 43 4.06 14.02 -13.41
C PRO A 43 4.82 14.92 -12.44
N GLY A 44 5.77 15.69 -12.97
CA GLY A 44 6.63 16.62 -12.25
C GLY A 44 8.11 16.41 -12.55
N LYS A 45 8.91 17.46 -12.42
CA LYS A 45 10.37 17.44 -12.67
C LYS A 45 11.16 17.17 -11.39
N THR A 46 10.68 17.67 -10.26
CA THR A 46 11.30 17.53 -8.95
C THR A 46 10.49 16.60 -8.04
N PRO A 47 11.07 16.01 -6.99
CA PRO A 47 10.32 15.24 -5.98
C PRO A 47 9.18 16.05 -5.36
N ALA A 48 9.39 17.33 -5.09
CA ALA A 48 8.39 18.25 -4.56
C ALA A 48 7.18 18.42 -5.51
N GLU A 49 7.43 18.67 -6.81
CA GLU A 49 6.36 18.77 -7.81
C GLU A 49 5.58 17.46 -7.95
N ARG A 50 6.27 16.32 -7.89
CA ARG A 50 5.65 14.99 -8.01
C ARG A 50 4.74 14.68 -6.83
N VAL A 51 5.20 14.95 -5.61
CA VAL A 51 4.38 14.73 -4.43
C VAL A 51 3.21 15.71 -4.36
N ASP A 52 3.37 16.96 -4.79
CA ASP A 52 2.27 17.93 -4.88
C ASP A 52 1.15 17.44 -5.81
N ASN A 53 1.53 16.93 -6.98
CA ASN A 53 0.55 16.32 -7.89
C ASN A 53 -0.11 15.08 -7.29
N LEU A 54 0.64 14.27 -6.55
CA LEU A 54 0.11 13.08 -5.86
C LEU A 54 -0.89 13.47 -4.76
N LEU A 55 -0.59 14.51 -3.98
CA LEU A 55 -1.48 15.03 -2.94
C LEU A 55 -2.79 15.56 -3.53
N LYS A 56 -2.75 16.27 -4.66
CA LYS A 56 -3.95 16.72 -5.38
C LYS A 56 -4.85 15.55 -5.82
N LEU A 57 -4.26 14.41 -6.19
CA LEU A 57 -5.04 13.20 -6.51
C LEU A 57 -5.59 12.55 -5.26
N ALA A 58 -4.80 12.49 -4.18
CA ALA A 58 -5.19 11.95 -2.88
C ALA A 58 -6.40 12.71 -2.29
N ASP A 59 -6.38 14.06 -2.35
CA ASP A 59 -7.45 14.93 -1.87
C ASP A 59 -8.80 14.66 -2.56
N ARG A 60 -8.77 14.35 -3.87
CA ARG A 60 -10.00 14.06 -4.64
C ARG A 60 -10.72 12.79 -4.19
N VAL A 61 -10.02 11.88 -3.53
CA VAL A 61 -10.55 10.55 -3.20
C VAL A 61 -10.55 10.26 -1.69
N GLY A 62 -10.20 11.25 -0.86
CA GLY A 62 -10.19 11.13 0.60
C GLY A 62 -9.05 10.25 1.10
N VAL A 63 -7.82 10.53 0.65
CA VAL A 63 -6.58 9.98 1.22
C VAL A 63 -5.85 11.07 1.98
N GLU A 64 -5.80 10.94 3.30
CA GLU A 64 -5.25 11.94 4.22
C GLU A 64 -3.73 11.90 4.26
N ARG A 65 -3.13 10.71 4.32
CA ARG A 65 -1.70 10.54 4.52
C ARG A 65 -1.10 9.47 3.62
N LEU A 66 0.11 9.74 3.13
CA LEU A 66 0.84 8.88 2.21
C LEU A 66 2.12 8.34 2.86
N CYS A 67 2.44 7.05 2.67
CA CYS A 67 3.75 6.49 2.95
C CYS A 67 4.52 6.39 1.63
N LEU A 68 5.58 7.19 1.50
CA LEU A 68 6.38 7.31 0.28
C LEU A 68 7.63 6.43 0.36
N HIS A 69 7.96 5.74 -0.71
CA HIS A 69 9.17 4.92 -0.82
C HIS A 69 9.58 4.64 -2.27
N LEU A 70 10.77 4.04 -2.46
CA LEU A 70 11.39 3.68 -3.75
C LEU A 70 11.71 4.86 -4.68
N GLY A 71 11.78 6.08 -4.18
CA GLY A 71 12.30 7.25 -4.91
C GLY A 71 11.76 7.48 -6.31
N LEU A 72 12.65 7.84 -7.23
CA LEU A 72 12.32 8.17 -8.62
C LEU A 72 12.53 7.02 -9.59
N GLN A 73 13.44 6.09 -9.28
CA GLN A 73 13.87 5.03 -10.18
C GLN A 73 13.30 3.67 -9.74
N ILE A 74 12.04 3.44 -10.07
CA ILE A 74 11.39 2.15 -9.85
C ILE A 74 11.79 1.21 -10.99
N GLY A 75 12.17 -0.06 -10.67
CA GLY A 75 12.41 -1.11 -11.66
C GLY A 75 13.84 -1.62 -11.73
N VAL A 76 14.78 -1.07 -10.95
CA VAL A 76 16.12 -1.63 -10.82
C VAL A 76 16.12 -2.66 -9.67
N GLU A 77 16.25 -3.94 -10.01
CA GLU A 77 16.07 -5.06 -9.06
C GLU A 77 17.15 -5.08 -7.96
N ASP A 78 18.41 -4.82 -8.32
CA ASP A 78 19.56 -4.80 -7.40
C ASP A 78 20.34 -3.47 -7.54
N PRO A 79 19.80 -2.34 -7.07
CA PRO A 79 20.43 -1.05 -7.23
C PRO A 79 21.69 -0.91 -6.38
N PRO A 80 22.72 -0.22 -6.90
CA PRO A 80 23.93 0.07 -6.14
C PRO A 80 23.67 1.10 -5.03
N PRO A 81 24.56 1.22 -4.02
CA PRO A 81 24.42 2.14 -2.90
C PRO A 81 24.12 3.59 -3.28
N GLU A 82 24.72 4.07 -4.34
CA GLU A 82 24.61 5.44 -4.83
C GLU A 82 23.20 5.75 -5.34
N GLN A 83 22.59 4.83 -6.07
CA GLN A 83 21.23 4.94 -6.53
C GLN A 83 20.24 4.86 -5.36
N ILE A 84 20.44 3.94 -4.42
CA ILE A 84 19.61 3.83 -3.21
C ILE A 84 19.60 5.15 -2.45
N ARG A 85 20.77 5.79 -2.29
CA ARG A 85 20.90 7.09 -1.64
C ARG A 85 20.12 8.17 -2.37
N GLN A 86 20.27 8.26 -3.70
CA GLN A 86 19.55 9.23 -4.52
C GLN A 86 18.03 9.05 -4.40
N ASP A 87 17.56 7.82 -4.43
CA ASP A 87 16.14 7.49 -4.28
C ASP A 87 15.61 7.85 -2.89
N ASN A 88 16.35 7.56 -1.83
CA ASN A 88 16.00 7.95 -0.48
C ASN A 88 16.03 9.48 -0.28
N ASP A 89 17.00 10.17 -0.88
CA ASP A 89 17.07 11.65 -0.86
C ASP A 89 15.86 12.28 -1.55
N ALA A 90 15.39 11.69 -2.65
CA ALA A 90 14.18 12.15 -3.33
C ALA A 90 12.93 11.95 -2.45
N VAL A 91 12.83 10.83 -1.72
CA VAL A 91 11.75 10.62 -0.76
C VAL A 91 11.83 11.61 0.40
N LEU A 92 13.04 11.89 0.93
CA LEU A 92 13.23 12.89 2.00
C LEU A 92 12.80 14.29 1.56
N GLU A 93 13.11 14.69 0.30
CA GLU A 93 12.65 15.96 -0.26
C GLU A 93 11.13 16.01 -0.37
N ALA A 94 10.51 14.95 -0.91
CA ALA A 94 9.07 14.87 -1.06
C ALA A 94 8.34 14.92 0.29
N VAL A 95 8.83 14.19 1.31
CA VAL A 95 8.27 14.20 2.68
C VAL A 95 8.39 15.60 3.31
N ARG A 96 9.54 16.25 3.15
CA ARG A 96 9.74 17.61 3.68
C ARG A 96 8.76 18.61 3.06
N PHE A 97 8.51 18.50 1.75
CA PHE A 97 7.53 19.34 1.05
C PHE A 97 6.09 19.05 1.50
N ALA A 98 5.74 17.77 1.62
CA ALA A 98 4.37 17.34 1.97
C ALA A 98 4.00 17.62 3.44
N GLY A 99 4.97 17.82 4.32
CA GLY A 99 4.73 18.06 5.75
C GLY A 99 4.01 16.89 6.43
N ASP A 100 2.94 17.18 7.15
CA ASP A 100 2.13 16.19 7.86
C ASP A 100 1.33 15.24 6.95
N ARG A 101 1.24 15.56 5.64
CA ARG A 101 0.54 14.76 4.65
C ARG A 101 1.30 13.52 4.18
N ALA A 102 2.60 13.41 4.46
CA ALA A 102 3.38 12.23 4.06
C ALA A 102 4.44 11.86 5.10
N VAL A 103 4.75 10.56 5.14
CA VAL A 103 5.91 10.00 5.84
C VAL A 103 6.73 9.17 4.85
N GLY A 104 8.01 8.91 5.16
CA GLY A 104 8.91 8.15 4.31
C GLY A 104 9.26 6.79 4.90
N TYR A 105 9.44 5.79 4.02
CA TYR A 105 10.15 4.56 4.33
C TYR A 105 11.48 4.55 3.59
N VAL A 106 12.56 4.23 4.30
CA VAL A 106 13.88 4.08 3.69
C VAL A 106 13.92 2.83 2.83
N TYR A 107 14.34 2.98 1.58
CA TYR A 107 14.62 1.83 0.71
C TYR A 107 16.01 1.27 1.03
N LEU A 108 16.09 -0.02 1.32
CA LEU A 108 17.33 -0.72 1.63
C LEU A 108 17.53 -1.93 0.72
N ASN A 109 18.80 -2.20 0.42
CA ASN A 109 19.20 -3.37 -0.34
C ASN A 109 20.09 -4.27 0.53
N PRO A 110 19.63 -5.47 0.93
CA PRO A 110 20.40 -6.37 1.80
C PRO A 110 21.71 -6.90 1.17
N ASN A 111 21.87 -6.83 -0.16
CA ASN A 111 23.12 -7.16 -0.83
C ASN A 111 24.24 -6.15 -0.50
N HIS A 112 23.87 -4.96 -0.02
CA HIS A 112 24.79 -3.92 0.45
C HIS A 112 24.54 -3.63 1.95
N LEU A 113 24.67 -4.65 2.81
CA LEU A 113 24.24 -4.60 4.21
C LEU A 113 24.86 -3.45 5.00
N ASP A 114 26.18 -3.27 4.95
CA ASP A 114 26.87 -2.21 5.70
C ASP A 114 26.41 -0.81 5.29
N PHE A 115 26.17 -0.61 3.99
CA PHE A 115 25.59 0.63 3.48
C PHE A 115 24.15 0.78 3.95
N SER A 116 23.35 -0.28 3.85
CA SER A 116 21.94 -0.28 4.24
C SER A 116 21.74 0.06 5.72
N LEU A 117 22.59 -0.44 6.61
CA LEU A 117 22.52 -0.11 8.04
C LEU A 117 22.87 1.36 8.30
N LYS A 118 23.89 1.90 7.61
CA LYS A 118 24.23 3.35 7.69
C LYS A 118 23.12 4.21 7.12
N GLU A 119 22.52 3.79 6.04
CA GLU A 119 21.42 4.49 5.40
C GLU A 119 20.12 4.46 6.23
N PHE A 120 19.86 3.32 6.91
CA PHE A 120 18.82 3.23 7.92
C PHE A 120 19.05 4.26 9.04
N ASP A 121 20.27 4.30 9.58
CA ASP A 121 20.62 5.26 10.64
C ASP A 121 20.38 6.69 10.18
N ARG A 122 20.85 7.06 8.99
CA ARG A 122 20.68 8.39 8.41
C ARG A 122 19.21 8.78 8.21
N CYS A 123 18.41 7.89 7.67
CA CYS A 123 17.05 8.21 7.27
C CYS A 123 16.01 7.97 8.36
N VAL A 124 16.19 6.92 9.18
CA VAL A 124 15.22 6.51 10.18
C VAL A 124 15.68 6.89 11.59
N ARG A 125 16.84 6.42 12.09
CA ARG A 125 17.26 6.73 13.46
C ARG A 125 17.45 8.23 13.67
N ASP A 126 18.22 8.87 12.80
CA ASP A 126 18.63 10.29 12.91
C ASP A 126 17.77 11.21 12.01
N GLY A 127 17.02 10.64 11.07
CA GLY A 127 16.19 11.34 10.12
C GLY A 127 14.68 11.17 10.37
N PRO A 128 13.84 11.74 9.49
CA PRO A 128 12.39 11.79 9.68
C PRO A 128 11.63 10.55 9.21
N MET A 129 12.27 9.57 8.57
CA MET A 129 11.57 8.39 8.05
C MET A 129 11.12 7.46 9.18
N VAL A 130 10.04 6.71 8.94
CA VAL A 130 9.34 5.93 9.97
C VAL A 130 9.26 4.44 9.66
N GLY A 131 9.81 4.00 8.56
CA GLY A 131 9.75 2.60 8.14
C GLY A 131 10.87 2.23 7.18
N VAL A 132 10.91 0.94 6.87
CA VAL A 132 11.81 0.31 5.89
C VAL A 132 11.00 -0.27 4.76
N LYS A 133 11.40 0.00 3.52
CA LYS A 133 10.95 -0.72 2.32
C LYS A 133 12.02 -1.69 1.87
N LEU A 134 11.65 -2.95 1.74
CA LEU A 134 12.43 -3.99 1.08
C LEU A 134 11.72 -4.40 -0.22
N TRP A 135 12.49 -4.61 -1.28
CA TRP A 135 11.89 -4.91 -2.58
C TRP A 135 12.36 -6.26 -3.11
N VAL A 136 13.05 -6.34 -4.25
CA VAL A 136 13.31 -7.59 -4.97
C VAL A 136 14.80 -7.97 -5.07
N ALA A 137 15.69 -7.21 -4.42
CA ALA A 137 17.12 -7.45 -4.49
C ALA A 137 17.56 -8.78 -3.84
N LYS A 138 16.84 -9.21 -2.80
CA LYS A 138 17.15 -10.44 -2.05
C LYS A 138 15.85 -10.99 -1.41
N HIS A 139 15.74 -12.32 -1.38
CA HIS A 139 14.67 -12.97 -0.62
C HIS A 139 14.72 -12.59 0.85
N CYS A 140 13.56 -12.20 1.40
CA CYS A 140 13.50 -11.69 2.78
C CYS A 140 13.70 -12.76 3.85
N ASN A 141 13.61 -14.03 3.50
CA ASN A 141 13.97 -15.13 4.41
C ASN A 141 15.49 -15.35 4.53
N ALA A 142 16.32 -14.64 3.75
CA ALA A 142 17.77 -14.72 3.87
C ALA A 142 18.24 -14.13 5.21
N PRO A 143 19.26 -14.77 5.88
CA PRO A 143 19.74 -14.31 7.19
C PRO A 143 20.32 -12.89 7.19
N GLU A 144 20.76 -12.39 6.04
CA GLU A 144 21.30 -11.04 5.88
C GLU A 144 20.29 -9.93 6.17
N LEU A 145 18.98 -10.25 6.18
CA LEU A 145 17.94 -9.31 6.58
C LEU A 145 17.82 -9.13 8.09
N ASP A 146 18.28 -10.10 8.88
CA ASP A 146 18.12 -10.07 10.34
C ASP A 146 18.71 -8.80 11.00
N PRO A 147 19.89 -8.28 10.61
CA PRO A 147 20.40 -7.03 11.14
C PRO A 147 19.51 -5.82 10.84
N ILE A 148 18.92 -5.77 9.64
CA ILE A 148 18.00 -4.69 9.24
C ILE A 148 16.72 -4.75 10.09
N VAL A 149 16.14 -5.94 10.23
CA VAL A 149 14.89 -6.14 11.00
C VAL A 149 15.11 -5.81 12.49
N ARG A 150 16.24 -6.24 13.08
CA ARG A 150 16.60 -5.87 14.47
C ARG A 150 16.74 -4.36 14.63
N ARG A 151 17.43 -3.68 13.71
CA ARG A 151 17.59 -2.23 13.75
C ARG A 151 16.24 -1.49 13.62
N ALA A 152 15.34 -2.01 12.77
CA ALA A 152 13.98 -1.48 12.64
C ALA A 152 13.18 -1.66 13.94
N ALA A 153 13.30 -2.82 14.60
CA ALA A 153 12.63 -3.10 15.87
C ALA A 153 13.08 -2.14 16.99
N GLU A 154 14.39 -1.87 17.12
CA GLU A 154 14.96 -0.92 18.08
C GLU A 154 14.33 0.48 17.95
N GLN A 155 14.02 0.89 16.73
CA GLN A 155 13.41 2.19 16.42
C GLN A 155 11.88 2.15 16.35
N LYS A 156 11.23 0.99 16.55
CA LYS A 156 9.79 0.77 16.33
C LYS A 156 9.36 1.12 14.89
N ALA A 157 10.29 1.01 13.94
CA ALA A 157 10.04 1.27 12.53
C ALA A 157 9.33 0.08 11.88
N VAL A 158 8.37 0.38 11.01
CA VAL A 158 7.67 -0.64 10.23
C VAL A 158 8.63 -1.26 9.20
N VAL A 159 8.56 -2.58 9.03
CA VAL A 159 9.26 -3.28 7.95
C VAL A 159 8.23 -3.73 6.91
N TYR A 160 8.32 -3.14 5.73
CA TYR A 160 7.43 -3.43 4.60
C TYR A 160 8.20 -4.17 3.51
N GLN A 161 7.84 -5.43 3.28
CA GLN A 161 8.40 -6.30 2.24
C GLN A 161 7.46 -6.40 1.04
N HIS A 162 7.96 -6.07 -0.15
CA HIS A 162 7.31 -6.44 -1.41
C HIS A 162 7.24 -7.96 -1.54
N THR A 163 6.09 -8.49 -1.91
CA THR A 163 5.93 -9.92 -2.22
C THR A 163 5.12 -10.13 -3.48
N TRP A 164 5.47 -11.15 -4.25
CA TRP A 164 4.71 -11.53 -5.42
C TRP A 164 4.83 -13.04 -5.67
N MET A 165 3.81 -13.64 -6.27
CA MET A 165 3.83 -15.01 -6.77
C MET A 165 3.41 -14.98 -8.23
N LYS A 166 4.36 -15.13 -9.13
CA LYS A 166 4.15 -15.10 -10.59
C LYS A 166 3.93 -16.51 -11.13
N VAL A 167 3.01 -16.65 -12.07
CA VAL A 167 2.74 -17.94 -12.74
C VAL A 167 3.99 -18.46 -13.49
N GLY A 168 4.78 -17.57 -14.07
CA GLY A 168 6.03 -17.90 -14.78
C GLY A 168 7.27 -18.01 -13.90
N GLY A 169 7.12 -17.93 -12.55
CA GLY A 169 8.24 -17.86 -11.61
C GLY A 169 8.63 -16.43 -11.25
N ASN A 170 9.13 -16.25 -10.05
CA ASN A 170 9.61 -14.97 -9.52
C ASN A 170 11.00 -14.63 -10.02
N GLY A 171 11.39 -13.35 -9.94
CA GLY A 171 12.76 -12.91 -10.11
C GLY A 171 13.69 -13.48 -9.02
N PRO A 172 15.03 -13.45 -9.23
CA PRO A 172 16.00 -14.14 -8.36
C PRO A 172 15.95 -13.72 -6.89
N GLY A 173 15.56 -12.49 -6.59
CA GLY A 173 15.45 -11.97 -5.21
C GLY A 173 14.01 -11.60 -4.80
N GLU A 174 13.03 -11.89 -5.63
CA GLU A 174 11.65 -11.51 -5.38
C GLU A 174 10.96 -12.45 -4.39
N SER A 175 10.66 -11.92 -3.22
CA SER A 175 10.07 -12.66 -2.11
C SER A 175 8.61 -13.02 -2.34
N THR A 176 8.19 -14.09 -1.68
CA THR A 176 6.79 -14.53 -1.57
C THR A 176 6.28 -14.32 -0.13
N PRO A 177 4.97 -14.43 0.12
CA PRO A 177 4.42 -14.46 1.48
C PRO A 177 5.00 -15.56 2.36
N PHE A 178 5.45 -16.67 1.78
CA PHE A 178 6.10 -17.75 2.54
C PHE A 178 7.47 -17.32 3.09
N ASP A 179 8.25 -16.55 2.32
CA ASP A 179 9.53 -15.99 2.79
C ASP A 179 9.31 -15.00 3.94
N VAL A 180 8.23 -14.19 3.88
CA VAL A 180 7.86 -13.28 4.98
C VAL A 180 7.49 -14.07 6.23
N VAL A 181 6.82 -15.21 6.12
CA VAL A 181 6.50 -16.08 7.24
C VAL A 181 7.77 -16.63 7.90
N GLU A 182 8.77 -17.03 7.12
CA GLU A 182 10.06 -17.50 7.65
C GLU A 182 10.80 -16.37 8.38
N LEU A 183 10.85 -15.17 7.81
CA LEU A 183 11.40 -13.99 8.48
C LEU A 183 10.68 -13.68 9.78
N ALA A 184 9.35 -13.69 9.76
CA ALA A 184 8.50 -13.39 10.91
C ALA A 184 8.70 -14.37 12.08
N LYS A 185 8.95 -15.65 11.78
CA LYS A 185 9.27 -16.67 12.81
C LYS A 185 10.60 -16.40 13.52
N ARG A 186 11.59 -15.83 12.80
CA ARG A 186 12.86 -15.44 13.41
C ARG A 186 12.76 -14.16 14.24
N HIS A 187 11.74 -13.33 13.97
CA HIS A 187 11.52 -12.04 14.61
C HIS A 187 10.08 -11.94 15.14
N PRO A 188 9.67 -12.75 16.14
CA PRO A 188 8.27 -12.84 16.57
C PRO A 188 7.71 -11.55 17.17
N ASP A 189 8.58 -10.68 17.70
CA ASP A 189 8.22 -9.40 18.31
C ASP A 189 8.13 -8.23 17.31
N VAL A 190 8.47 -8.49 16.03
CA VAL A 190 8.44 -7.47 14.98
C VAL A 190 7.20 -7.64 14.11
N ARG A 191 6.47 -6.56 13.89
CA ARG A 191 5.36 -6.55 12.93
C ARG A 191 5.89 -6.28 11.52
N LEU A 192 5.59 -7.22 10.60
CA LEU A 192 6.00 -7.15 9.20
C LEU A 192 4.78 -6.91 8.31
N LEU A 193 4.94 -6.06 7.30
CA LEU A 193 3.92 -5.88 6.25
C LEU A 193 4.28 -6.75 5.04
N CYS A 194 3.38 -7.67 4.69
CA CYS A 194 3.44 -8.52 3.50
C CYS A 194 2.74 -7.79 2.35
N GLY A 195 3.52 -7.26 1.41
CA GLY A 195 3.04 -6.41 0.33
C GLY A 195 2.23 -7.15 -0.72
N HIS A 196 1.28 -6.45 -1.34
CA HIS A 196 0.47 -6.90 -2.48
C HIS A 196 -0.36 -8.17 -2.22
N ALA A 197 -0.54 -8.57 -0.97
CA ALA A 197 -1.12 -9.86 -0.65
C ALA A 197 -0.45 -11.04 -1.40
N GLY A 198 0.80 -10.84 -1.85
CA GLY A 198 1.55 -11.83 -2.62
C GLY A 198 1.17 -11.92 -4.10
N GLY A 199 0.42 -10.97 -4.66
CA GLY A 199 -0.07 -11.03 -6.05
C GLY A 199 -1.20 -12.05 -6.23
N ASP A 200 -0.94 -13.33 -5.98
CA ASP A 200 -1.96 -14.38 -5.78
C ASP A 200 -2.51 -14.26 -4.36
N TRP A 201 -3.49 -13.39 -4.19
CA TRP A 201 -3.99 -12.96 -2.89
C TRP A 201 -4.61 -14.12 -2.07
N GLU A 202 -5.26 -15.11 -2.71
CA GLU A 202 -5.80 -16.25 -1.97
C GLU A 202 -4.69 -17.07 -1.30
N ARG A 203 -3.63 -17.37 -2.03
CA ARG A 203 -2.46 -18.08 -1.49
C ARG A 203 -1.72 -17.22 -0.47
N GLY A 204 -1.60 -15.92 -0.72
CA GLY A 204 -0.97 -14.98 0.19
C GLY A 204 -1.68 -14.92 1.55
N ILE A 205 -3.01 -14.79 1.56
CA ILE A 205 -3.82 -14.83 2.78
C ILE A 205 -3.59 -16.13 3.55
N ARG A 206 -3.68 -17.28 2.87
CA ARG A 206 -3.51 -18.60 3.47
C ARG A 206 -2.10 -18.80 4.04
N ALA A 207 -1.07 -18.29 3.34
CA ALA A 207 0.32 -18.40 3.77
C ALA A 207 0.55 -17.74 5.13
N ILE A 208 0.07 -16.50 5.32
CA ILE A 208 0.32 -15.72 6.55
C ILE A 208 -0.69 -15.94 7.67
N ARG A 209 -1.72 -16.77 7.45
CA ARG A 209 -2.87 -16.93 8.37
C ARG A 209 -2.45 -17.26 9.80
N SER A 210 -1.54 -18.19 9.97
CA SER A 210 -1.08 -18.65 11.30
C SER A 210 -0.02 -17.72 11.92
N THR A 211 0.59 -16.80 11.17
CA THR A 211 1.72 -15.99 11.61
C THR A 211 1.23 -14.60 12.04
N LYS A 212 0.95 -14.44 13.34
CA LYS A 212 0.20 -13.30 13.89
C LYS A 212 0.90 -11.96 13.81
N ASN A 213 2.22 -11.93 13.73
CA ASN A 213 3.02 -10.72 13.58
C ASN A 213 3.20 -10.26 12.11
N VAL A 214 2.55 -10.93 11.15
CA VAL A 214 2.48 -10.49 9.74
C VAL A 214 1.13 -9.87 9.47
N LEU A 215 1.13 -8.66 8.93
CA LEU A 215 -0.05 -7.95 8.42
C LEU A 215 -0.06 -8.03 6.90
N LEU A 216 -1.24 -8.17 6.33
CA LEU A 216 -1.48 -8.17 4.89
C LEU A 216 -1.59 -6.74 4.38
N GLU A 217 -0.77 -6.36 3.42
CA GLU A 217 -0.96 -5.12 2.68
C GLU A 217 -1.59 -5.45 1.32
N ILE A 218 -2.64 -4.72 0.93
CA ILE A 218 -3.53 -5.09 -0.19
C ILE A 218 -3.33 -4.27 -1.46
N ALA A 219 -2.27 -3.46 -1.55
CA ALA A 219 -1.97 -2.67 -2.75
C ALA A 219 -1.67 -3.53 -3.98
N GLY A 220 -1.82 -2.97 -5.15
CA GLY A 220 -1.34 -3.53 -6.41
C GLY A 220 -2.06 -4.77 -6.94
N SER A 221 -2.62 -5.61 -6.09
CA SER A 221 -3.44 -6.76 -6.49
C SER A 221 -4.74 -6.30 -7.15
N ASP A 222 -5.23 -7.08 -8.10
CA ASP A 222 -6.45 -6.75 -8.82
C ASP A 222 -7.65 -6.64 -7.87
N PRO A 223 -8.58 -5.70 -8.11
CA PRO A 223 -9.78 -5.54 -7.31
C PRO A 223 -10.80 -6.65 -7.61
N THR A 224 -10.52 -7.84 -7.11
CA THR A 224 -11.34 -9.04 -7.29
C THR A 224 -12.41 -9.13 -6.22
N SER A 225 -13.64 -9.49 -6.58
CA SER A 225 -14.74 -9.73 -5.64
C SER A 225 -14.39 -10.85 -4.66
N GLY A 226 -14.69 -10.64 -3.38
CA GLY A 226 -14.44 -11.60 -2.31
C GLY A 226 -13.02 -11.54 -1.71
N PHE A 227 -12.11 -10.74 -2.28
CA PHE A 227 -10.74 -10.63 -1.78
C PHE A 227 -10.68 -10.09 -0.35
N VAL A 228 -11.27 -8.92 -0.13
CA VAL A 228 -11.21 -8.26 1.19
C VAL A 228 -12.05 -9.03 2.20
N GLU A 229 -13.19 -9.56 1.79
CA GLU A 229 -14.05 -10.41 2.62
C GLU A 229 -13.31 -11.68 3.09
N MET A 230 -12.58 -12.35 2.19
CA MET A 230 -11.75 -13.49 2.57
C MET A 230 -10.63 -13.08 3.52
N ALA A 231 -9.94 -11.97 3.24
CA ALA A 231 -8.88 -11.49 4.10
C ALA A 231 -9.38 -11.21 5.53
N VAL A 232 -10.54 -10.54 5.66
CA VAL A 232 -11.17 -10.27 6.97
C VAL A 232 -11.58 -11.56 7.68
N ARG A 233 -12.17 -12.52 6.97
CA ARG A 233 -12.58 -13.80 7.53
C ARG A 233 -11.39 -14.63 8.04
N GLU A 234 -10.29 -14.69 7.27
CA GLU A 234 -9.14 -15.55 7.55
C GLU A 234 -8.13 -14.93 8.52
N LEU A 235 -7.96 -13.61 8.48
CA LEU A 235 -6.93 -12.90 9.24
C LEU A 235 -7.48 -12.07 10.40
N GLY A 236 -8.70 -11.56 10.27
CA GLY A 236 -9.23 -10.45 11.07
C GLY A 236 -8.92 -9.09 10.40
N ALA A 237 -9.84 -8.13 10.54
CA ALA A 237 -9.70 -6.80 9.96
C ALA A 237 -8.49 -6.02 10.51
N ASP A 238 -8.08 -6.30 11.75
CA ASP A 238 -6.94 -5.70 12.46
C ASP A 238 -5.57 -6.08 11.89
N ARG A 239 -5.53 -7.07 10.99
CA ARG A 239 -4.32 -7.54 10.32
C ARG A 239 -4.23 -7.16 8.83
N ILE A 240 -5.04 -6.22 8.38
CA ILE A 240 -5.08 -5.79 6.97
C ILE A 240 -4.78 -4.30 6.89
N VAL A 241 -3.91 -3.91 5.98
CA VAL A 241 -3.50 -2.52 5.74
C VAL A 241 -3.76 -2.15 4.29
N TYR A 242 -4.40 -1.00 4.09
CA TYR A 242 -4.61 -0.42 2.78
C TYR A 242 -3.32 0.17 2.20
N GLY A 243 -3.13 0.00 0.91
CA GLY A 243 -2.16 0.66 0.07
C GLY A 243 -2.70 0.77 -1.36
N SER A 244 -2.22 1.74 -2.13
CA SER A 244 -2.66 1.95 -3.51
C SER A 244 -1.72 1.41 -4.57
N ASP A 245 -0.42 1.43 -4.33
CA ASP A 245 0.61 1.20 -5.34
C ASP A 245 0.57 2.25 -6.48
N VAL A 246 0.22 3.48 -6.12
CA VAL A 246 0.23 4.62 -7.06
C VAL A 246 1.69 4.97 -7.39
N HIS A 247 2.08 5.21 -8.60
CA HIS A 247 1.35 5.38 -9.86
C HIS A 247 1.18 4.09 -10.70
N GLY A 248 1.60 2.92 -10.23
CA GLY A 248 1.33 1.66 -10.91
C GLY A 248 -0.16 1.32 -10.96
N ARG A 249 -0.90 1.80 -9.97
CA ARG A 249 -2.36 1.68 -9.83
C ARG A 249 -2.98 3.04 -9.49
N SER A 250 -4.31 3.14 -9.49
CA SER A 250 -5.01 4.36 -9.06
C SER A 250 -5.50 4.25 -7.63
N PHE A 251 -5.48 5.35 -6.88
CA PHE A 251 -6.13 5.44 -5.57
C PHE A 251 -7.59 4.93 -5.63
N ALA A 252 -8.35 5.40 -6.62
CA ALA A 252 -9.77 5.09 -6.71
C ALA A 252 -10.06 3.60 -6.85
N SER A 253 -9.32 2.88 -7.72
CA SER A 253 -9.50 1.43 -7.90
C SER A 253 -9.13 0.65 -6.64
N GLN A 254 -8.10 1.08 -5.93
CA GLN A 254 -7.63 0.39 -4.74
C GLN A 254 -8.54 0.69 -3.51
N LEU A 255 -9.02 1.93 -3.37
CA LEU A 255 -10.03 2.27 -2.36
C LEU A 255 -11.34 1.50 -2.57
N ALA A 256 -11.75 1.33 -3.83
CA ALA A 256 -12.97 0.60 -4.17
C ALA A 256 -12.96 -0.85 -3.67
N LYS A 257 -11.80 -1.51 -3.58
CA LYS A 257 -11.69 -2.87 -3.00
C LYS A 257 -12.23 -2.93 -1.58
N VAL A 258 -11.91 -1.94 -0.75
CA VAL A 258 -12.32 -1.92 0.66
C VAL A 258 -13.71 -1.29 0.82
N ARG A 259 -13.94 -0.14 0.17
CA ARG A 259 -15.23 0.58 0.26
C ARG A 259 -16.38 -0.27 -0.27
N GLY A 260 -16.14 -1.04 -1.35
CA GLY A 260 -17.11 -1.92 -2.00
C GLY A 260 -17.28 -3.29 -1.36
N ALA A 261 -16.40 -3.70 -0.45
CA ALA A 261 -16.47 -5.00 0.20
C ALA A 261 -17.67 -5.14 1.13
N ASP A 262 -18.24 -6.34 1.18
CA ASP A 262 -19.34 -6.71 2.10
C ASP A 262 -18.78 -7.08 3.48
N ILE A 263 -18.29 -6.07 4.18
CA ILE A 263 -17.75 -6.14 5.54
C ILE A 263 -18.27 -4.95 6.37
N PRO A 264 -18.32 -5.05 7.71
CA PRO A 264 -18.74 -3.94 8.57
C PRO A 264 -17.90 -2.67 8.37
N ASP A 265 -18.51 -1.49 8.49
CA ASP A 265 -17.80 -0.20 8.35
C ASP A 265 -16.67 -0.03 9.37
N ALA A 266 -16.81 -0.59 10.56
CA ALA A 266 -15.72 -0.66 11.55
C ALA A 266 -14.50 -1.42 11.02
N ALA A 267 -14.70 -2.50 10.25
CA ALA A 267 -13.61 -3.23 9.59
C ALA A 267 -12.99 -2.41 8.45
N LYS A 268 -13.80 -1.69 7.67
CA LYS A 268 -13.29 -0.79 6.62
C LYS A 268 -12.42 0.31 7.22
N ARG A 269 -12.82 0.89 8.34
CA ARG A 269 -12.05 1.91 9.06
C ARG A 269 -10.71 1.37 9.55
N LEU A 270 -10.67 0.18 10.14
CA LEU A 270 -9.43 -0.47 10.54
C LEU A 270 -8.48 -0.61 9.34
N ILE A 271 -8.96 -1.16 8.23
CA ILE A 271 -8.17 -1.45 7.03
C ILE A 271 -7.68 -0.16 6.37
N LEU A 272 -8.56 0.83 6.19
CA LEU A 272 -8.24 2.05 5.47
C LEU A 272 -7.38 3.03 6.27
N ARG A 273 -7.39 2.95 7.60
CA ARG A 273 -6.73 3.97 8.42
C ARG A 273 -6.09 3.44 9.70
N ASP A 274 -6.90 2.90 10.62
CA ASP A 274 -6.52 2.78 12.02
C ASP A 274 -5.38 1.77 12.24
N ASN A 275 -5.30 0.70 11.44
CA ASN A 275 -4.22 -0.28 11.51
C ASN A 275 -2.87 0.34 11.14
N LEU A 276 -2.80 1.03 10.00
CA LEU A 276 -1.56 1.69 9.58
C LEU A 276 -1.17 2.79 10.56
N ARG A 277 -2.13 3.60 10.99
CA ARG A 277 -1.90 4.63 12.01
C ARG A 277 -1.33 4.03 13.30
N GLY A 278 -1.94 2.96 13.81
CA GLY A 278 -1.48 2.27 15.02
C GLY A 278 -0.06 1.69 14.90
N LEU A 279 0.33 1.26 13.69
CA LEU A 279 1.69 0.79 13.41
C LEU A 279 2.72 1.94 13.41
N LEU A 280 2.37 3.09 12.84
CA LEU A 280 3.29 4.22 12.66
C LEU A 280 3.33 5.17 13.86
N GLU A 281 2.25 5.27 14.62
CA GLU A 281 2.10 6.23 15.71
C GLU A 281 3.25 6.16 16.74
N PRO A 282 3.75 4.99 17.18
CA PRO A 282 4.83 4.94 18.17
C PRO A 282 6.12 5.62 17.72
N ILE A 283 6.56 5.39 16.48
CA ILE A 283 7.77 6.04 15.96
C ILE A 283 7.50 7.51 15.58
N MET A 284 6.32 7.83 15.06
CA MET A 284 5.96 9.20 14.71
C MET A 284 5.92 10.10 15.96
N ARG A 285 5.35 9.63 17.08
CA ARG A 285 5.38 10.36 18.36
C ARG A 285 6.80 10.54 18.88
N ALA A 286 7.64 9.51 18.82
CA ALA A 286 9.04 9.61 19.23
C ALA A 286 9.84 10.65 18.43
N LYS A 287 9.42 10.93 17.21
CA LYS A 287 10.03 11.91 16.29
C LYS A 287 9.35 13.28 16.27
N GLY A 288 8.26 13.49 17.03
CA GLY A 288 7.50 14.74 17.00
C GLY A 288 6.77 14.99 15.67
N LEU A 289 6.37 13.94 14.98
CA LEU A 289 5.61 14.00 13.73
C LEU A 289 4.09 13.88 13.91
N LEU A 290 3.64 13.80 15.17
CA LEU A 290 2.23 13.82 15.61
C LEU A 290 2.06 14.76 16.77
#